data_b178706554821a6d67270e51b5b3259e
#
_entry.id   b178706554821a6d67270e51b5b3259e
#
_cell.length_a   1.000
_cell.length_b   1.000
_cell.length_c   1.000
_cell.angle_alpha   90.00
_cell.angle_beta   90.00
_cell.angle_gamma   90.00
#
_symmetry.space_group_name_H-M   'P 1'
#
loop_
_entity.id
_entity.type
_entity.pdbx_description
1 polymer ?
#
loop_
_entity_poly.entity_id
_entity_poly.type
_entity_poly.pdbx_seq_one_letter_code
_entity_poly.pdbx_strand_id
1 'polypeptide(L)'
;MKKIVILSFVALAFGSGAMAQSISNPAENAFLEGGFVRVGEVQSVSRNNVGAASFLFPSGEKLVTGLHSSISSEEFLGGLKPVNSKYNQIDYNLISYGWKGRTRGFHTLEVGARVHYGLSVPKEIFQILKTGTAQSPYDLSSLRAFGNVYGEIAYGYSLQLDDKFSIGGRIKLLVGLNSVDLVARQFELTMTEEQYKLDLDADIDLTNRSKKIGTDDAGYLDFTSFSGKGKLGAPTGGGLAMDLGLVWKPFEGFSLSASVLDLGGILWYYGNAGTSSGSFSFKGLKGLTTEEFEKDKLMAKIKGVGNELLDVIKPKAVDGQFKFKSIPLNANLKASYAMPFWNNLSIDASGLYTGYSFCAPYWEARGGLSLDFPHCFHLGASAGSGAYGFVYSANGSVEFQSFKLYASFENGVGGTIPYEGTPLKANNKTLLIGLLYLIK
;
A
#
# COMPACT_ATOMS: atom_id res chain seq x y z
N MET A 1 8.53 -6.28 -31.09
CA MET A 1 7.52 -5.26 -30.75
C MET A 1 6.05 -5.66 -31.02
N LYS A 2 5.73 -6.74 -31.74
CA LYS A 2 4.33 -7.16 -32.02
C LYS A 2 3.67 -8.07 -30.96
N LYS A 3 4.41 -8.56 -29.94
CA LYS A 3 3.87 -9.45 -28.91
C LYS A 3 3.39 -8.76 -27.63
N ILE A 4 3.72 -7.46 -27.42
CA ILE A 4 3.31 -6.70 -26.24
C ILE A 4 1.92 -6.07 -26.43
N VAL A 5 1.50 -5.84 -27.68
CA VAL A 5 0.20 -5.22 -28.01
C VAL A 5 -0.99 -6.14 -27.77
N ILE A 6 -0.80 -7.46 -27.84
CA ILE A 6 -1.90 -8.44 -27.66
C ILE A 6 -2.29 -8.61 -26.18
N LEU A 7 -1.35 -8.45 -25.23
CA LEU A 7 -1.70 -8.48 -23.79
C LEU A 7 -2.45 -7.22 -23.33
N SER A 8 -2.30 -6.09 -24.02
CA SER A 8 -2.99 -4.85 -23.68
C SER A 8 -4.46 -4.82 -24.10
N PHE A 9 -4.86 -5.62 -25.09
CA PHE A 9 -6.25 -5.67 -25.59
C PHE A 9 -7.15 -6.65 -24.83
N VAL A 10 -6.59 -7.66 -24.16
CA VAL A 10 -7.37 -8.62 -23.33
C VAL A 10 -7.79 -7.98 -21.99
N ALA A 11 -7.09 -6.94 -21.53
CA ALA A 11 -7.44 -6.23 -20.29
C ALA A 11 -8.64 -5.27 -20.39
N LEU A 12 -9.20 -5.07 -21.59
CA LEU A 12 -10.26 -4.08 -21.84
C LEU A 12 -11.69 -4.66 -21.89
N ALA A 13 -11.85 -5.98 -21.77
CA ALA A 13 -13.11 -6.62 -22.10
C ALA A 13 -13.94 -7.12 -20.91
N PHE A 14 -13.48 -7.04 -19.67
CA PHE A 14 -14.20 -7.69 -18.57
C PHE A 14 -14.24 -6.83 -17.30
N GLY A 15 -15.40 -6.46 -16.92
CA GLY A 15 -15.72 -5.68 -15.77
C GLY A 15 -16.67 -6.37 -14.76
N SER A 16 -16.51 -6.32 -13.43
CA SER A 16 -17.52 -6.66 -12.41
C SER A 16 -17.35 -5.90 -11.11
N GLY A 17 -18.11 -4.83 -10.89
CA GLY A 17 -18.10 -4.06 -9.66
C GLY A 17 -18.85 -4.69 -8.50
N ALA A 18 -19.87 -5.48 -8.78
CA ALA A 18 -20.69 -6.04 -7.72
C ALA A 18 -20.02 -7.20 -6.98
N MET A 19 -19.27 -8.07 -7.68
CA MET A 19 -18.73 -9.28 -7.07
C MET A 19 -17.37 -9.11 -6.42
N ALA A 20 -16.54 -8.18 -6.88
CA ALA A 20 -15.26 -7.91 -6.21
C ALA A 20 -15.44 -7.26 -4.82
N GLN A 21 -16.49 -6.45 -4.67
CA GLN A 21 -16.90 -5.91 -3.36
C GLN A 21 -17.75 -6.90 -2.55
N SER A 22 -18.54 -7.78 -3.21
CA SER A 22 -19.38 -8.76 -2.51
C SER A 22 -18.57 -9.80 -1.76
N ILE A 23 -17.43 -10.21 -2.30
CA ILE A 23 -16.53 -11.15 -1.64
C ILE A 23 -15.83 -10.51 -0.42
N SER A 24 -15.69 -9.19 -0.39
CA SER A 24 -15.11 -8.49 0.75
C SER A 24 -16.08 -8.30 1.92
N ASN A 25 -17.38 -8.10 1.68
CA ASN A 25 -18.37 -8.01 2.75
C ASN A 25 -18.85 -9.41 3.17
N PRO A 26 -18.50 -9.91 4.36
CA PRO A 26 -18.90 -11.26 4.79
C PRO A 26 -20.42 -11.47 4.83
N ALA A 27 -21.23 -10.42 5.06
CA ALA A 27 -22.68 -10.53 5.16
C ALA A 27 -23.36 -10.86 3.81
N GLU A 28 -22.74 -10.56 2.68
CA GLU A 28 -23.31 -10.82 1.36
C GLU A 28 -23.41 -12.32 1.05
N ASN A 29 -22.51 -13.13 1.62
CA ASN A 29 -22.50 -14.58 1.45
C ASN A 29 -23.79 -15.26 1.97
N ALA A 30 -24.49 -14.64 2.92
CA ALA A 30 -25.73 -15.20 3.46
C ALA A 30 -26.85 -15.35 2.42
N PHE A 31 -26.79 -14.57 1.33
CA PHE A 31 -27.78 -14.64 0.24
C PHE A 31 -27.42 -15.63 -0.88
N LEU A 32 -26.26 -16.31 -0.78
CA LEU A 32 -25.88 -17.33 -1.76
C LEU A 32 -26.74 -18.59 -1.58
N GLU A 33 -27.27 -19.12 -2.67
CA GLU A 33 -28.11 -20.32 -2.66
C GLU A 33 -27.29 -21.60 -2.60
N GLY A 34 -26.13 -21.64 -3.24
CA GLY A 34 -25.20 -22.76 -3.31
C GLY A 34 -23.86 -22.47 -2.62
N GLY A 35 -22.95 -23.44 -2.68
CA GLY A 35 -21.59 -23.28 -2.24
C GLY A 35 -20.68 -22.73 -3.36
N PHE A 36 -19.42 -22.48 -3.00
CA PHE A 36 -18.40 -22.12 -3.99
C PHE A 36 -17.01 -22.62 -3.62
N VAL A 37 -16.18 -22.78 -4.64
CA VAL A 37 -14.71 -22.86 -4.52
C VAL A 37 -14.12 -21.75 -5.35
N ARG A 38 -13.27 -20.92 -4.75
CA ARG A 38 -12.50 -19.90 -5.45
C ARG A 38 -11.02 -20.26 -5.37
N VAL A 39 -10.30 -20.11 -6.48
CA VAL A 39 -8.88 -20.45 -6.57
C VAL A 39 -8.14 -19.36 -7.31
N GLY A 40 -7.00 -18.95 -6.75
CA GLY A 40 -6.05 -18.09 -7.46
C GLY A 40 -6.52 -16.65 -7.68
N GLU A 41 -7.34 -16.08 -6.78
CA GLU A 41 -7.68 -14.66 -6.85
C GLU A 41 -6.47 -13.80 -6.50
N VAL A 42 -6.20 -12.80 -7.33
CA VAL A 42 -5.14 -11.81 -7.10
C VAL A 42 -5.74 -10.42 -7.12
N GLN A 43 -5.46 -9.66 -6.07
CA GLN A 43 -5.72 -8.23 -6.01
C GLN A 43 -4.41 -7.46 -5.88
N SER A 44 -4.20 -6.46 -6.72
CA SER A 44 -3.07 -5.53 -6.65
C SER A 44 -3.60 -4.11 -6.47
N VAL A 45 -3.14 -3.44 -5.41
CA VAL A 45 -3.50 -2.06 -5.08
C VAL A 45 -2.24 -1.22 -5.08
N SER A 46 -2.24 -0.11 -5.79
CA SER A 46 -1.19 0.91 -5.75
C SER A 46 -1.82 2.26 -5.44
N ARG A 47 -1.35 2.92 -4.40
CA ARG A 47 -1.83 4.25 -3.96
C ARG A 47 -0.62 5.18 -3.82
N ASN A 48 -0.65 6.30 -4.51
CA ASN A 48 0.40 7.32 -4.44
C ASN A 48 -0.21 8.71 -4.53
N ASN A 49 0.28 9.61 -3.71
CA ASN A 49 -0.12 11.01 -3.72
C ASN A 49 0.77 11.87 -4.65
N VAL A 50 1.78 11.25 -5.27
CA VAL A 50 2.71 11.91 -6.21
C VAL A 50 2.93 11.00 -7.42
N GLY A 51 2.88 11.54 -8.63
CA GLY A 51 3.09 10.80 -9.87
C GLY A 51 4.49 10.96 -10.45
N ALA A 52 4.83 10.18 -11.46
CA ALA A 52 6.08 10.33 -12.21
C ALA A 52 6.22 11.72 -12.84
N ALA A 53 5.11 12.37 -13.19
CA ALA A 53 5.07 13.73 -13.71
C ALA A 53 5.57 14.80 -12.72
N SER A 54 5.61 14.51 -11.44
CA SER A 54 6.22 15.43 -10.47
C SER A 54 7.75 15.33 -10.46
N PHE A 55 8.31 14.35 -11.15
CA PHE A 55 9.76 14.11 -11.23
C PHE A 55 10.34 14.23 -12.64
N LEU A 56 9.48 14.10 -13.67
CA LEU A 56 9.87 14.09 -15.08
C LEU A 56 9.20 15.25 -15.81
N PHE A 57 9.99 16.05 -16.50
CA PHE A 57 9.57 17.26 -17.17
C PHE A 57 9.98 17.24 -18.66
N PRO A 58 9.15 17.74 -19.58
CA PRO A 58 9.54 17.91 -20.95
C PRO A 58 10.64 18.97 -21.09
N SER A 59 11.68 18.66 -21.85
CA SER A 59 12.74 19.60 -22.23
C SER A 59 13.13 19.36 -23.70
N GLY A 60 12.51 20.10 -24.62
CA GLY A 60 12.55 19.80 -26.05
C GLY A 60 11.91 18.46 -26.36
N GLU A 61 12.64 17.59 -27.06
CA GLU A 61 12.19 16.23 -27.42
C GLU A 61 12.50 15.17 -26.36
N LYS A 62 12.99 15.55 -25.18
CA LYS A 62 13.42 14.63 -24.12
C LYS A 62 12.69 14.89 -22.82
N LEU A 63 12.56 13.84 -21.99
CA LEU A 63 12.19 13.99 -20.60
C LEU A 63 13.44 14.14 -19.74
N VAL A 64 13.42 15.12 -18.85
CA VAL A 64 14.49 15.38 -17.87
C VAL A 64 13.92 15.27 -16.46
N THR A 65 14.78 15.02 -15.48
CA THR A 65 14.36 15.00 -14.08
C THR A 65 14.14 16.42 -13.55
N GLY A 66 13.33 16.59 -12.51
CA GLY A 66 13.15 17.88 -11.84
C GLY A 66 14.43 18.48 -11.26
N LEU A 67 15.50 17.68 -11.12
CA LEU A 67 16.83 18.15 -10.70
C LEU A 67 17.63 18.79 -11.84
N HIS A 68 17.21 18.62 -13.09
CA HIS A 68 17.89 19.22 -14.24
C HIS A 68 17.88 20.75 -14.16
N SER A 69 18.95 21.41 -14.64
CA SER A 69 19.14 22.86 -14.58
C SER A 69 18.10 23.67 -15.32
N SER A 70 17.48 23.10 -16.38
CA SER A 70 16.42 23.76 -17.16
C SER A 70 15.08 23.85 -16.44
N ILE A 71 14.88 23.08 -15.35
CA ILE A 71 13.65 23.09 -14.57
C ILE A 71 13.85 24.01 -13.35
N SER A 72 12.94 24.94 -13.12
CA SER A 72 13.02 25.82 -11.95
C SER A 72 12.72 25.07 -10.66
N SER A 73 13.22 25.59 -9.53
CA SER A 73 12.91 25.04 -8.21
C SER A 73 11.42 25.13 -7.90
N GLU A 74 10.78 26.22 -8.28
CA GLU A 74 9.35 26.44 -8.07
C GLU A 74 8.51 25.42 -8.85
N GLU A 75 8.84 25.18 -10.12
CA GLU A 75 8.16 24.20 -10.96
C GLU A 75 8.30 22.78 -10.42
N PHE A 76 9.51 22.36 -10.06
CA PHE A 76 9.75 21.02 -9.52
C PHE A 76 9.08 20.83 -8.16
N LEU A 77 9.39 21.72 -7.21
CA LEU A 77 8.90 21.57 -5.84
C LEU A 77 7.40 21.87 -5.70
N GLY A 78 6.82 22.69 -6.61
CA GLY A 78 5.38 22.96 -6.66
C GLY A 78 4.54 21.72 -6.96
N GLY A 79 5.10 20.76 -7.71
CA GLY A 79 4.45 19.47 -8.02
C GLY A 79 4.49 18.45 -6.88
N LEU A 80 5.25 18.70 -5.80
CA LEU A 80 5.42 17.78 -4.66
C LEU A 80 4.51 18.16 -3.49
N LYS A 81 4.11 17.13 -2.73
CA LYS A 81 3.39 17.29 -1.46
C LYS A 81 4.38 17.43 -0.29
N PRO A 82 3.97 17.99 0.87
CA PRO A 82 4.84 18.01 2.06
C PRO A 82 5.38 16.62 2.39
N VAL A 83 4.55 15.59 2.32
CA VAL A 83 4.95 14.19 2.43
C VAL A 83 4.52 13.46 1.16
N ASN A 84 5.49 12.94 0.42
CA ASN A 84 5.26 12.20 -0.81
C ASN A 84 5.26 10.71 -0.47
N SER A 85 4.12 10.04 -0.67
CA SER A 85 3.96 8.65 -0.25
C SER A 85 3.53 7.75 -1.40
N LYS A 86 4.03 6.51 -1.35
CA LYS A 86 3.63 5.42 -2.21
C LYS A 86 3.35 4.19 -1.37
N TYR A 87 2.20 3.58 -1.59
CA TYR A 87 1.78 2.33 -0.98
C TYR A 87 1.44 1.33 -2.06
N ASN A 88 1.83 0.07 -1.85
CA ASN A 88 1.45 -1.03 -2.71
C ASN A 88 1.02 -2.21 -1.84
N GLN A 89 0.00 -2.92 -2.31
CA GLN A 89 -0.54 -4.12 -1.68
C GLN A 89 -0.79 -5.15 -2.78
N ILE A 90 -0.43 -6.39 -2.49
CA ILE A 90 -0.75 -7.55 -3.31
C ILE A 90 -1.38 -8.57 -2.38
N ASP A 91 -2.65 -8.88 -2.62
CA ASP A 91 -3.38 -9.93 -1.93
C ASP A 91 -3.52 -11.12 -2.88
N TYR A 92 -3.12 -12.27 -2.43
CA TYR A 92 -3.27 -13.52 -3.14
C TYR A 92 -4.12 -14.47 -2.32
N ASN A 93 -5.34 -14.71 -2.76
CA ASN A 93 -6.21 -15.72 -2.19
C ASN A 93 -5.95 -17.03 -2.92
N LEU A 94 -5.27 -17.95 -2.23
CA LEU A 94 -4.92 -19.26 -2.76
C LEU A 94 -6.16 -20.10 -3.02
N ILE A 95 -7.00 -20.22 -2.00
CA ILE A 95 -8.24 -20.99 -2.04
C ILE A 95 -9.25 -20.43 -1.03
N SER A 96 -10.49 -20.34 -1.45
CA SER A 96 -11.64 -20.12 -0.57
C SER A 96 -12.69 -21.17 -0.85
N TYR A 97 -13.26 -21.70 0.20
CA TYR A 97 -14.39 -22.63 0.15
C TYR A 97 -15.55 -22.06 0.94
N GLY A 98 -16.71 -21.93 0.29
CA GLY A 98 -17.96 -21.47 0.90
C GLY A 98 -19.05 -22.53 0.81
N TRP A 99 -19.83 -22.71 1.89
CA TRP A 99 -20.92 -23.66 1.93
C TRP A 99 -22.07 -23.18 2.80
N LYS A 100 -23.28 -23.57 2.41
CA LYS A 100 -24.49 -23.28 3.17
C LYS A 100 -24.61 -24.27 4.34
N GLY A 101 -24.82 -23.73 5.53
CA GLY A 101 -25.09 -24.53 6.73
C GLY A 101 -26.49 -25.13 6.72
N ARG A 102 -26.82 -25.97 7.71
CA ARG A 102 -28.16 -26.57 7.89
C ARG A 102 -29.24 -25.55 8.23
N THR A 103 -28.85 -24.39 8.73
CA THR A 103 -29.72 -23.26 9.06
C THR A 103 -29.52 -22.15 8.01
N ARG A 104 -30.09 -20.95 8.24
CA ARG A 104 -29.90 -19.77 7.36
C ARG A 104 -28.46 -19.21 7.32
N GLY A 105 -27.48 -19.95 7.84
CA GLY A 105 -26.09 -19.56 7.90
C GLY A 105 -25.28 -20.02 6.70
N PHE A 106 -24.28 -19.23 6.34
CA PHE A 106 -23.28 -19.52 5.32
C PHE A 106 -21.88 -19.46 5.92
N HIS A 107 -21.06 -20.44 5.64
CA HIS A 107 -19.71 -20.57 6.16
C HIS A 107 -18.68 -20.34 5.06
N THR A 108 -17.53 -19.76 5.40
CA THR A 108 -16.38 -19.64 4.48
C THR A 108 -15.09 -20.06 5.19
N LEU A 109 -14.20 -20.70 4.45
CA LEU A 109 -12.83 -20.97 4.85
C LEU A 109 -11.92 -20.46 3.74
N GLU A 110 -10.94 -19.62 4.10
CA GLU A 110 -10.07 -18.96 3.13
C GLU A 110 -8.61 -19.09 3.57
N VAL A 111 -7.73 -19.27 2.60
CA VAL A 111 -6.27 -19.30 2.79
C VAL A 111 -5.64 -18.38 1.76
N GLY A 112 -4.79 -17.47 2.22
CA GLY A 112 -4.16 -16.49 1.35
C GLY A 112 -2.81 -16.00 1.87
N ALA A 113 -2.21 -15.13 1.10
CA ALA A 113 -0.98 -14.43 1.44
C ALA A 113 -1.10 -12.96 1.04
N ARG A 114 -0.47 -12.08 1.80
CA ARG A 114 -0.49 -10.64 1.56
C ARG A 114 0.92 -10.05 1.60
N VAL A 115 1.18 -9.13 0.71
CA VAL A 115 2.41 -8.34 0.63
C VAL A 115 2.02 -6.87 0.64
N HIS A 116 2.46 -6.17 1.66
CA HIS A 116 2.25 -4.72 1.81
C HIS A 116 3.60 -4.03 1.89
N TYR A 117 3.81 -2.99 1.11
CA TYR A 117 5.02 -2.18 1.21
C TYR A 117 4.75 -0.73 0.84
N GLY A 118 5.52 0.15 1.43
CA GLY A 118 5.36 1.58 1.20
C GLY A 118 6.57 2.41 1.59
N LEU A 119 6.58 3.63 1.07
CA LEU A 119 7.60 4.64 1.28
C LEU A 119 6.93 6.00 1.46
N SER A 120 7.38 6.75 2.46
CA SER A 120 7.06 8.18 2.64
C SER A 120 8.35 8.98 2.62
N VAL A 121 8.39 10.02 1.79
CA VAL A 121 9.56 10.89 1.59
C VAL A 121 9.12 12.34 1.79
N PRO A 122 9.71 13.08 2.75
CA PRO A 122 9.45 14.50 2.94
C PRO A 122 9.90 15.30 1.72
N LYS A 123 9.19 16.39 1.43
CA LYS A 123 9.50 17.31 0.32
C LYS A 123 10.88 17.94 0.49
N GLU A 124 11.30 18.13 1.70
CA GLU A 124 12.57 18.71 2.11
C GLU A 124 13.78 17.96 1.53
N ILE A 125 13.71 16.63 1.34
CA ILE A 125 14.77 15.87 0.67
C ILE A 125 14.97 16.38 -0.76
N PHE A 126 13.88 16.63 -1.49
CA PHE A 126 13.95 17.16 -2.85
C PHE A 126 14.37 18.63 -2.89
N GLN A 127 14.01 19.40 -1.85
CA GLN A 127 14.50 20.78 -1.68
C GLN A 127 16.02 20.81 -1.50
N ILE A 128 16.56 19.98 -0.60
CA ILE A 128 18.01 19.87 -0.42
C ILE A 128 18.71 19.51 -1.72
N LEU A 129 18.19 18.54 -2.46
CA LEU A 129 18.76 18.09 -3.73
C LEU A 129 18.69 19.16 -4.84
N LYS A 130 17.66 20.02 -4.82
CA LYS A 130 17.45 21.05 -5.85
C LYS A 130 18.08 22.40 -5.54
N THR A 131 17.97 22.84 -4.26
CA THR A 131 18.35 24.19 -3.84
C THR A 131 19.54 24.22 -2.86
N GLY A 132 20.02 23.04 -2.45
CA GLY A 132 21.09 22.94 -1.47
C GLY A 132 20.66 23.47 -0.10
N THR A 133 21.49 24.33 0.50
CA THR A 133 21.30 24.80 1.88
C THR A 133 20.38 26.03 2.01
N ALA A 134 19.79 26.51 0.93
CA ALA A 134 19.13 27.83 0.89
C ALA A 134 17.89 27.97 1.78
N GLN A 135 17.27 26.88 2.22
CA GLN A 135 16.01 26.90 2.98
C GLN A 135 16.06 26.18 4.32
N SER A 136 17.25 26.03 4.88
CA SER A 136 17.46 25.43 6.22
C SER A 136 16.69 26.20 7.33
N PRO A 137 16.14 25.51 8.36
CA PRO A 137 16.28 24.07 8.67
C PRO A 137 15.32 23.20 7.86
N TYR A 138 15.66 21.90 7.74
CA TYR A 138 14.88 20.88 7.04
C TYR A 138 14.41 19.82 8.04
N ASP A 139 13.09 19.57 8.07
CA ASP A 139 12.49 18.48 8.85
C ASP A 139 12.27 17.25 7.94
N LEU A 140 13.04 16.19 8.19
CA LEU A 140 12.99 14.94 7.46
C LEU A 140 12.31 13.81 8.26
N SER A 141 11.65 14.13 9.38
CA SER A 141 11.06 13.16 10.32
C SER A 141 9.90 12.35 9.75
N SER A 142 9.35 12.74 8.58
CA SER A 142 8.34 11.95 7.88
C SER A 142 8.93 10.88 6.95
N LEU A 143 10.25 10.71 6.91
CA LEU A 143 10.91 9.63 6.18
C LEU A 143 10.57 8.29 6.81
N ARG A 144 9.91 7.44 6.03
CA ARG A 144 9.50 6.12 6.48
C ARG A 144 9.48 5.13 5.32
N ALA A 145 9.92 3.90 5.58
CA ALA A 145 9.79 2.78 4.66
C ALA A 145 9.34 1.54 5.43
N PHE A 146 8.47 0.75 4.84
CA PHE A 146 8.04 -0.51 5.44
C PHE A 146 7.76 -1.56 4.38
N GLY A 147 7.81 -2.83 4.78
CA GLY A 147 7.40 -3.97 3.97
C GLY A 147 6.97 -5.11 4.88
N ASN A 148 5.81 -5.70 4.61
CA ASN A 148 5.25 -6.80 5.38
C ASN A 148 4.81 -7.91 4.43
N VAL A 149 5.16 -9.15 4.77
CA VAL A 149 4.71 -10.37 4.10
C VAL A 149 4.12 -11.30 5.13
N TYR A 150 2.87 -11.70 4.95
CA TYR A 150 2.20 -12.61 5.87
C TYR A 150 1.20 -13.52 5.17
N GLY A 151 0.98 -14.69 5.74
CA GLY A 151 -0.10 -15.60 5.39
C GLY A 151 -1.35 -15.31 6.20
N GLU A 152 -2.50 -15.67 5.66
CA GLU A 152 -3.82 -15.53 6.29
C GLU A 152 -4.60 -16.83 6.17
N ILE A 153 -5.22 -17.25 7.29
CA ILE A 153 -6.24 -18.29 7.32
C ILE A 153 -7.48 -17.64 7.95
N ALA A 154 -8.58 -17.64 7.23
CA ALA A 154 -9.79 -16.96 7.68
C ALA A 154 -10.99 -17.93 7.72
N TYR A 155 -11.77 -17.83 8.77
CA TYR A 155 -13.07 -18.49 8.89
C TYR A 155 -14.15 -17.43 9.01
N GLY A 156 -15.15 -17.52 8.12
CA GLY A 156 -16.27 -16.61 8.08
C GLY A 156 -17.60 -17.31 8.35
N TYR A 157 -18.49 -16.56 8.99
CA TYR A 157 -19.87 -16.96 9.19
C TYR A 157 -20.79 -15.78 8.86
N SER A 158 -21.82 -16.06 8.06
CA SER A 158 -22.83 -15.08 7.65
C SER A 158 -24.20 -15.63 7.96
N LEU A 159 -25.07 -14.80 8.50
CA LEU A 159 -26.41 -15.17 8.92
C LEU A 159 -27.45 -14.27 8.27
N GLN A 160 -28.37 -14.86 7.53
CA GLN A 160 -29.56 -14.19 7.07
C GLN A 160 -30.60 -14.17 8.21
N LEU A 161 -30.82 -12.99 8.81
CA LEU A 161 -31.77 -12.82 9.90
C LEU A 161 -33.22 -12.91 9.39
N ASP A 162 -33.48 -12.23 8.28
CA ASP A 162 -34.72 -12.28 7.54
C ASP A 162 -34.44 -12.09 6.03
N ASP A 163 -35.49 -11.98 5.20
CA ASP A 163 -35.34 -11.81 3.75
C ASP A 163 -34.71 -10.45 3.36
N LYS A 164 -34.67 -9.51 4.31
CA LYS A 164 -34.20 -8.13 4.09
C LYS A 164 -32.86 -7.84 4.75
N PHE A 165 -32.44 -8.61 5.75
CA PHE A 165 -31.29 -8.26 6.57
C PHE A 165 -30.36 -9.45 6.80
N SER A 166 -29.07 -9.22 6.60
CA SER A 166 -28.01 -10.16 6.94
C SER A 166 -26.85 -9.49 7.65
N ILE A 167 -26.20 -10.26 8.49
CA ILE A 167 -24.94 -9.90 9.15
C ILE A 167 -23.90 -10.96 8.85
N GLY A 168 -22.64 -10.59 8.91
CA GLY A 168 -21.54 -11.52 8.73
C GLY A 168 -20.29 -11.07 9.46
N GLY A 169 -19.50 -12.06 9.84
CA GLY A 169 -18.20 -11.83 10.43
C GLY A 169 -17.18 -12.82 9.90
N ARG A 170 -15.92 -12.46 9.96
CA ARG A 170 -14.79 -13.32 9.60
C ARG A 170 -13.68 -13.11 10.61
N ILE A 171 -13.14 -14.20 11.15
CA ILE A 171 -11.96 -14.18 12.02
C ILE A 171 -10.77 -14.65 11.19
N LYS A 172 -9.66 -13.94 11.30
CA LYS A 172 -8.44 -14.17 10.54
C LYS A 172 -7.30 -14.48 11.49
N LEU A 173 -6.63 -15.60 11.25
CA LEU A 173 -5.33 -15.91 11.83
C LEU A 173 -4.25 -15.42 10.87
N LEU A 174 -3.36 -14.56 11.36
CA LEU A 174 -2.29 -13.96 10.57
C LEU A 174 -0.96 -14.58 10.96
N VAL A 175 -0.21 -15.05 9.97
CA VAL A 175 1.10 -15.69 10.13
C VAL A 175 2.14 -14.81 9.48
N GLY A 176 2.85 -14.02 10.29
CA GLY A 176 3.90 -13.11 9.83
C GLY A 176 5.13 -13.86 9.34
N LEU A 177 5.55 -13.59 8.11
CA LEU A 177 6.74 -14.21 7.49
C LEU A 177 7.93 -13.28 7.51
N ASN A 178 7.78 -12.07 6.96
CA ASN A 178 8.83 -11.04 6.94
C ASN A 178 8.25 -9.66 7.18
N SER A 179 8.95 -8.85 7.96
CA SER A 179 8.66 -7.44 8.13
C SER A 179 9.94 -6.62 8.15
N VAL A 180 9.87 -5.46 7.52
CA VAL A 180 10.88 -4.40 7.55
C VAL A 180 10.17 -3.13 7.93
N ASP A 181 10.74 -2.35 8.85
CA ASP A 181 10.24 -1.04 9.20
C ASP A 181 11.41 -0.08 9.45
N LEU A 182 11.39 1.05 8.78
CA LEU A 182 12.31 2.16 8.98
C LEU A 182 11.47 3.38 9.34
N VAL A 183 11.72 3.97 10.50
CA VAL A 183 10.97 5.10 11.03
C VAL A 183 11.94 6.15 11.53
N ALA A 184 11.94 7.33 10.95
CA ALA A 184 12.59 8.50 11.53
C ALA A 184 11.59 9.19 12.48
N ARG A 185 11.89 9.17 13.79
CA ARG A 185 11.11 9.91 14.80
C ARG A 185 11.54 11.37 14.87
N GLN A 186 12.82 11.61 14.70
CA GLN A 186 13.43 12.91 14.53
C GLN A 186 14.50 12.79 13.45
N PHE A 187 14.49 13.69 12.49
CA PHE A 187 15.51 13.80 11.47
C PHE A 187 15.52 15.25 10.99
N GLU A 188 16.29 16.07 11.68
CA GLU A 188 16.39 17.50 11.40
C GLU A 188 17.78 17.85 10.90
N LEU A 189 17.85 18.57 9.79
CA LEU A 189 19.08 19.01 9.18
C LEU A 189 19.11 20.53 9.10
N THR A 190 20.00 21.14 9.86
CA THR A 190 20.26 22.58 9.83
C THR A 190 21.57 22.85 9.11
N MET A 191 21.51 23.66 8.06
CA MET A 191 22.66 24.05 7.27
C MET A 191 22.71 25.57 7.19
N THR A 192 23.73 26.16 7.79
CA THR A 192 23.97 27.59 7.73
C THR A 192 25.41 27.84 7.22
N GLU A 193 25.76 29.08 6.95
CA GLU A 193 27.16 29.45 6.60
C GLU A 193 28.14 29.13 7.72
N GLU A 194 27.67 29.07 8.97
CA GLU A 194 28.50 28.86 10.14
C GLU A 194 28.61 27.42 10.59
N GLN A 195 27.56 26.61 10.35
CA GLN A 195 27.49 25.20 10.81
C GLN A 195 26.54 24.34 10.03
N TYR A 196 26.85 23.06 10.00
CA TYR A 196 25.97 21.96 9.61
C TYR A 196 25.63 21.19 10.89
N LYS A 197 24.34 21.02 11.19
CA LYS A 197 23.84 20.25 12.32
C LYS A 197 22.87 19.20 11.85
N LEU A 198 23.03 17.98 12.34
CA LEU A 198 22.13 16.87 12.14
C LEU A 198 21.65 16.37 13.49
N ASP A 199 20.35 16.36 13.72
CA ASP A 199 19.71 15.70 14.86
C ASP A 199 18.91 14.50 14.32
N LEU A 200 19.25 13.30 14.78
CA LEU A 200 18.67 12.05 14.29
C LEU A 200 18.19 11.18 15.45
N ASP A 201 16.96 10.67 15.32
CA ASP A 201 16.42 9.56 16.08
C ASP A 201 15.58 8.70 15.14
N ALA A 202 16.11 7.53 14.76
CA ALA A 202 15.49 6.63 13.79
C ALA A 202 15.67 5.17 14.19
N ASP A 203 14.67 4.37 13.92
CA ASP A 203 14.71 2.92 14.09
C ASP A 203 14.72 2.21 12.74
N ILE A 204 15.44 1.11 12.71
CA ILE A 204 15.33 0.08 11.67
C ILE A 204 15.05 -1.26 12.33
N ASP A 205 13.98 -1.91 11.88
CA ASP A 205 13.50 -3.18 12.39
C ASP A 205 13.40 -4.21 11.26
N LEU A 206 14.00 -5.37 11.45
CA LEU A 206 14.01 -6.45 10.46
C LEU A 206 13.68 -7.79 11.14
N THR A 207 12.72 -8.53 10.58
CA THR A 207 12.28 -9.83 11.16
C THR A 207 13.04 -11.03 10.63
N ASN A 208 14.10 -10.88 9.85
CA ASN A 208 14.79 -12.01 9.24
C ASN A 208 15.34 -13.01 10.28
N ARG A 209 14.75 -14.21 10.35
CA ARG A 209 15.21 -15.32 11.22
C ARG A 209 16.35 -16.13 10.60
N SER A 210 16.47 -16.14 9.27
CA SER A 210 17.43 -17.02 8.59
C SER A 210 18.88 -16.50 8.65
N LYS A 211 19.08 -15.22 8.97
CA LYS A 211 20.40 -14.63 9.22
C LYS A 211 20.27 -13.48 10.20
N LYS A 212 21.02 -13.53 11.29
CA LYS A 212 21.34 -12.33 12.06
C LYS A 212 22.22 -11.45 11.18
N ILE A 213 21.88 -10.17 11.09
CA ILE A 213 22.79 -9.15 10.57
C ILE A 213 23.94 -9.06 11.58
N GLY A 214 25.15 -9.20 11.10
CA GLY A 214 26.34 -9.04 11.95
C GLY A 214 26.43 -7.63 12.50
N THR A 215 27.24 -7.46 13.52
CA THR A 215 27.64 -6.14 14.03
C THR A 215 29.13 -5.96 13.76
N ASP A 216 29.53 -4.72 13.48
CA ASP A 216 30.92 -4.34 13.48
C ASP A 216 31.47 -4.28 14.92
N ASP A 217 32.80 -4.06 15.06
CA ASP A 217 33.48 -4.00 16.36
C ASP A 217 32.95 -2.90 17.30
N ALA A 218 32.26 -1.89 16.76
CA ALA A 218 31.61 -0.80 17.51
C ALA A 218 30.15 -1.09 17.86
N GLY A 219 29.62 -2.25 17.44
CA GLY A 219 28.24 -2.67 17.73
C GLY A 219 27.19 -2.12 16.78
N TYR A 220 27.58 -1.54 15.63
CA TYR A 220 26.64 -1.12 14.59
C TYR A 220 26.25 -2.27 13.69
N LEU A 221 25.01 -2.24 13.16
CA LEU A 221 24.53 -3.25 12.20
C LEU A 221 25.35 -3.20 10.90
N ASP A 222 25.89 -4.36 10.52
CA ASP A 222 26.62 -4.54 9.27
C ASP A 222 25.71 -5.10 8.16
N PHE A 223 25.14 -4.19 7.36
CA PHE A 223 24.27 -4.56 6.24
C PHE A 223 25.03 -5.21 5.06
N THR A 224 26.36 -5.18 5.02
CA THR A 224 27.11 -5.86 3.96
C THR A 224 26.99 -7.37 4.07
N SER A 225 26.73 -7.88 5.27
CA SER A 225 26.44 -9.29 5.54
C SER A 225 25.02 -9.72 5.12
N PHE A 226 24.14 -8.77 4.75
CA PHE A 226 22.77 -9.05 4.35
C PHE A 226 22.72 -9.58 2.92
N SER A 227 22.57 -10.87 2.77
CA SER A 227 22.28 -11.47 1.46
C SER A 227 20.76 -11.62 1.31
N GLY A 228 20.15 -10.87 0.39
CA GLY A 228 18.71 -10.92 0.09
C GLY A 228 18.18 -12.24 -0.48
N LYS A 229 19.01 -13.29 -0.54
CA LYS A 229 18.63 -14.66 -0.90
C LYS A 229 18.16 -15.42 0.35
N GLY A 230 17.12 -14.93 1.02
CA GLY A 230 16.47 -15.63 2.12
C GLY A 230 15.44 -16.63 1.57
N LYS A 231 15.52 -17.91 1.99
CA LYS A 231 14.37 -18.81 1.92
C LYS A 231 13.24 -18.17 2.74
N LEU A 232 11.98 -18.30 2.32
CA LEU A 232 10.85 -18.04 3.20
C LEU A 232 11.09 -18.78 4.50
N GLY A 233 11.42 -18.04 5.56
CA GLY A 233 11.84 -18.61 6.83
C GLY A 233 10.64 -19.06 7.66
N ALA A 234 10.95 -19.60 8.86
CA ALA A 234 9.93 -19.86 9.86
C ALA A 234 9.15 -18.56 10.20
N PRO A 235 7.87 -18.66 10.64
CA PRO A 235 7.09 -17.51 11.03
C PRO A 235 7.81 -16.60 12.02
N THR A 236 7.77 -15.29 11.78
CA THR A 236 8.41 -14.26 12.60
C THR A 236 7.40 -13.42 13.36
N GLY A 237 6.13 -13.67 13.16
CA GLY A 237 5.03 -12.98 13.83
C GLY A 237 3.76 -13.79 13.80
N GLY A 238 2.84 -13.45 14.71
CA GLY A 238 1.50 -14.00 14.78
C GLY A 238 0.49 -12.90 15.08
N GLY A 239 -0.72 -13.03 14.57
CA GLY A 239 -1.72 -12.00 14.76
C GLY A 239 -3.14 -12.49 14.53
N LEU A 240 -4.05 -11.60 14.84
CA LEU A 240 -5.49 -11.80 14.64
C LEU A 240 -6.06 -10.54 13.99
N ALA A 241 -7.04 -10.76 13.13
CA ALA A 241 -7.89 -9.71 12.61
C ALA A 241 -9.32 -10.20 12.47
N MET A 242 -10.26 -9.27 12.30
CA MET A 242 -11.64 -9.59 12.04
C MET A 242 -12.22 -8.69 10.96
N ASP A 243 -13.20 -9.23 10.23
CA ASP A 243 -14.06 -8.49 9.32
C ASP A 243 -15.48 -8.55 9.87
N LEU A 244 -16.21 -7.45 9.71
CA LEU A 244 -17.62 -7.34 10.05
C LEU A 244 -18.38 -6.79 8.84
N GLY A 245 -19.59 -7.26 8.65
CA GLY A 245 -20.43 -6.81 7.57
C GLY A 245 -21.91 -6.86 7.87
N LEU A 246 -22.65 -6.04 7.16
CA LEU A 246 -24.11 -6.05 7.14
C LEU A 246 -24.63 -5.78 5.73
N VAL A 247 -25.79 -6.34 5.42
CA VAL A 247 -26.56 -6.03 4.21
C VAL A 247 -28.01 -5.82 4.59
N TRP A 248 -28.60 -4.75 4.07
CA TRP A 248 -29.99 -4.37 4.28
C TRP A 248 -30.71 -4.14 2.96
N LYS A 249 -31.83 -4.84 2.74
CA LYS A 249 -32.69 -4.78 1.55
C LYS A 249 -34.11 -4.35 1.97
N PRO A 250 -34.35 -3.07 2.30
CA PRO A 250 -35.62 -2.59 2.88
C PRO A 250 -36.82 -2.80 1.98
N PHE A 251 -36.63 -2.69 0.66
CA PHE A 251 -37.65 -2.88 -0.36
C PHE A 251 -37.03 -3.49 -1.63
N GLU A 252 -37.87 -3.97 -2.51
CA GLU A 252 -37.45 -4.62 -3.75
C GLU A 252 -36.61 -3.68 -4.62
N GLY A 253 -35.52 -4.22 -5.16
CA GLY A 253 -34.57 -3.50 -6.01
C GLY A 253 -33.53 -2.68 -5.24
N PHE A 254 -33.69 -2.38 -3.95
CA PHE A 254 -32.71 -1.60 -3.18
C PHE A 254 -31.90 -2.49 -2.24
N SER A 255 -30.61 -2.23 -2.19
CA SER A 255 -29.68 -2.89 -1.25
C SER A 255 -28.65 -1.88 -0.73
N LEU A 256 -28.42 -1.92 0.59
CA LEU A 256 -27.36 -1.21 1.29
C LEU A 256 -26.42 -2.23 1.93
N SER A 257 -25.13 -2.10 1.66
CA SER A 257 -24.07 -2.99 2.15
C SER A 257 -23.02 -2.13 2.86
N ALA A 258 -22.64 -2.53 4.08
CA ALA A 258 -21.56 -1.88 4.81
C ALA A 258 -20.63 -2.94 5.41
N SER A 259 -19.33 -2.67 5.40
CA SER A 259 -18.33 -3.56 6.00
C SER A 259 -17.14 -2.80 6.55
N VAL A 260 -16.55 -3.38 7.59
CA VAL A 260 -15.24 -3.02 8.15
C VAL A 260 -14.39 -4.26 8.12
N LEU A 261 -13.26 -4.18 7.44
CA LEU A 261 -12.36 -5.31 7.16
C LEU A 261 -10.99 -5.05 7.77
N ASP A 262 -10.30 -6.14 8.11
CA ASP A 262 -8.91 -6.10 8.58
C ASP A 262 -8.73 -5.35 9.92
N LEU A 263 -9.73 -5.43 10.81
CA LEU A 263 -9.64 -4.88 12.16
C LEU A 263 -8.72 -5.75 13.01
N GLY A 264 -7.44 -5.42 13.09
CA GLY A 264 -6.45 -6.20 13.82
C GLY A 264 -5.01 -5.89 13.43
N GLY A 265 -4.11 -6.83 13.73
CA GLY A 265 -2.69 -6.65 13.45
C GLY A 265 -1.86 -7.87 13.79
N ILE A 266 -0.55 -7.71 13.63
CA ILE A 266 0.45 -8.76 13.85
C ILE A 266 1.45 -8.30 14.91
N LEU A 267 1.72 -9.17 15.87
CA LEU A 267 2.83 -9.03 16.80
C LEU A 267 4.07 -9.65 16.14
N TRP A 268 4.97 -8.79 15.69
CA TRP A 268 6.20 -9.18 15.02
C TRP A 268 7.35 -9.31 16.01
N TYR A 269 8.23 -10.29 15.79
CA TYR A 269 9.51 -10.39 16.45
C TYR A 269 10.61 -9.88 15.53
N TYR A 270 11.23 -8.75 15.89
CA TYR A 270 12.34 -8.15 15.17
C TYR A 270 13.66 -8.61 15.77
N GLY A 271 14.24 -9.64 15.17
CA GLY A 271 15.50 -10.22 15.63
C GLY A 271 16.75 -9.42 15.24
N ASN A 272 16.60 -8.48 14.28
CA ASN A 272 17.63 -7.54 13.85
C ASN A 272 17.04 -6.14 13.94
N ALA A 273 17.26 -5.47 15.06
CA ALA A 273 16.79 -4.13 15.29
C ALA A 273 17.98 -3.21 15.55
N GLY A 274 17.88 -1.97 15.13
CA GLY A 274 18.90 -0.97 15.37
C GLY A 274 18.33 0.42 15.52
N THR A 275 18.96 1.23 16.33
CA THR A 275 18.60 2.64 16.56
C THR A 275 19.77 3.53 16.16
N SER A 276 19.49 4.52 15.33
CA SER A 276 20.40 5.62 15.02
C SER A 276 19.94 6.82 15.83
N SER A 277 20.76 7.31 16.76
CA SER A 277 20.36 8.45 17.58
C SER A 277 21.58 9.31 17.95
N GLY A 278 21.40 10.61 17.90
CA GLY A 278 22.43 11.55 18.28
C GLY A 278 22.33 12.90 17.57
N SER A 279 23.29 13.76 17.88
CA SER A 279 23.44 15.06 17.25
C SER A 279 24.86 15.17 16.71
N PHE A 280 25.00 15.52 15.45
CA PHE A 280 26.27 15.86 14.82
C PHE A 280 26.30 17.36 14.52
N SER A 281 27.43 18.02 14.79
CA SER A 281 27.61 19.44 14.48
C SER A 281 28.99 19.69 13.88
N PHE A 282 29.01 20.25 12.68
CA PHE A 282 30.23 20.62 11.99
C PHE A 282 30.24 22.13 11.69
N LYS A 283 31.21 22.84 12.27
CA LYS A 283 31.38 24.31 12.14
C LYS A 283 32.46 24.71 11.12
N GLY A 284 32.76 23.82 10.17
CA GLY A 284 33.85 23.99 9.24
C GLY A 284 35.22 23.67 9.85
N LEU A 285 36.20 23.64 9.00
CA LEU A 285 37.63 23.46 9.41
C LEU A 285 38.25 24.80 9.77
N LYS A 286 37.65 25.51 10.74
CA LYS A 286 38.16 26.81 11.20
C LYS A 286 39.42 26.61 12.07
N GLY A 287 40.36 27.55 11.97
CA GLY A 287 41.56 27.59 12.82
C GLY A 287 42.65 26.57 12.44
N LEU A 288 42.68 26.15 11.19
CA LEU A 288 43.78 25.33 10.69
C LEU A 288 45.08 26.17 10.72
N THR A 289 46.07 25.69 11.46
CA THR A 289 47.41 26.24 11.39
C THR A 289 48.17 25.77 10.17
N THR A 290 49.24 26.46 9.76
CA THR A 290 50.07 26.05 8.62
C THR A 290 50.61 24.62 8.74
N GLU A 291 50.85 24.13 9.98
CA GLU A 291 51.27 22.76 10.22
C GLU A 291 50.14 21.71 10.07
N GLU A 292 48.89 22.15 10.21
CA GLU A 292 47.71 21.28 10.03
C GLU A 292 47.27 21.17 8.58
N PHE A 293 47.79 22.01 7.68
CA PHE A 293 47.63 21.91 6.23
C PHE A 293 48.48 20.78 5.59
N GLU A 294 49.34 20.11 6.37
CA GLU A 294 49.96 18.87 5.89
C GLU A 294 48.86 17.86 5.52
N LYS A 295 49.02 17.30 4.32
CA LYS A 295 48.01 16.42 3.69
C LYS A 295 47.50 15.33 4.63
N ASP A 296 48.35 14.71 5.41
CA ASP A 296 48.00 13.60 6.31
C ASP A 296 47.21 14.06 7.52
N LYS A 297 47.52 15.23 8.10
CA LYS A 297 46.81 15.82 9.26
C LYS A 297 45.42 16.33 8.84
N LEU A 298 45.31 16.97 7.66
CA LEU A 298 44.03 17.40 7.09
C LEU A 298 43.14 16.23 6.81
N MET A 299 43.66 15.17 6.16
CA MET A 299 42.90 13.94 5.88
C MET A 299 42.45 13.22 7.18
N ALA A 300 43.27 13.23 8.22
CA ALA A 300 42.88 12.68 9.53
C ALA A 300 41.71 13.46 10.17
N LYS A 301 41.73 14.80 10.08
CA LYS A 301 40.63 15.67 10.55
C LYS A 301 39.34 15.42 9.77
N ILE A 302 39.41 15.38 8.46
CA ILE A 302 38.24 15.08 7.59
C ILE A 302 37.68 13.69 7.91
N LYS A 303 38.55 12.70 8.07
CA LYS A 303 38.14 11.34 8.47
C LYS A 303 37.50 11.32 9.86
N GLY A 304 38.01 12.09 10.81
CA GLY A 304 37.42 12.25 12.15
C GLY A 304 35.97 12.77 12.07
N VAL A 305 35.78 13.89 11.37
CA VAL A 305 34.43 14.46 11.11
C VAL A 305 33.51 13.46 10.43
N GLY A 306 34.01 12.71 9.42
CA GLY A 306 33.27 11.68 8.77
C GLY A 306 32.84 10.51 9.68
N ASN A 307 33.71 10.11 10.58
CA ASN A 307 33.43 9.09 11.61
C ASN A 307 32.35 9.56 12.58
N GLU A 308 32.45 10.79 13.13
CA GLU A 308 31.45 11.37 14.02
C GLU A 308 30.05 11.42 13.35
N LEU A 309 29.97 11.78 12.07
CA LEU A 309 28.73 11.74 11.31
C LEU A 309 28.21 10.31 11.14
N LEU A 310 29.09 9.36 10.81
CA LEU A 310 28.73 7.95 10.66
C LEU A 310 28.24 7.33 11.96
N ASP A 311 28.78 7.73 13.12
CA ASP A 311 28.35 7.25 14.43
C ASP A 311 26.92 7.68 14.78
N VAL A 312 26.46 8.82 14.25
CA VAL A 312 25.07 9.26 14.40
C VAL A 312 24.13 8.54 13.42
N ILE A 313 24.58 8.30 12.18
CA ILE A 313 23.72 7.74 11.11
C ILE A 313 23.63 6.22 11.20
N LYS A 314 24.72 5.53 11.53
CA LYS A 314 24.73 4.07 11.60
C LYS A 314 23.82 3.55 12.70
N PRO A 315 22.93 2.58 12.41
CA PRO A 315 22.08 2.00 13.45
C PRO A 315 22.89 1.10 14.37
N LYS A 316 22.93 1.45 15.64
CA LYS A 316 23.50 0.61 16.70
C LYS A 316 22.54 -0.55 16.96
N ALA A 317 23.07 -1.77 16.98
CA ALA A 317 22.25 -2.95 17.21
C ALA A 317 21.62 -2.90 18.60
N VAL A 318 20.34 -3.24 18.67
CA VAL A 318 19.59 -3.41 19.91
C VAL A 318 19.04 -4.84 19.98
N ASP A 319 18.72 -5.27 21.20
CA ASP A 319 18.15 -6.61 21.40
C ASP A 319 16.84 -6.79 20.63
N GLY A 320 16.61 -8.03 20.21
CA GLY A 320 15.39 -8.37 19.52
C GLY A 320 14.14 -8.06 20.36
N GLN A 321 13.13 -7.48 19.73
CA GLN A 321 11.93 -7.00 20.41
C GLN A 321 10.65 -7.39 19.68
N PHE A 322 9.57 -7.48 20.45
CA PHE A 322 8.23 -7.64 19.90
C PHE A 322 7.59 -6.27 19.68
N LYS A 323 7.05 -6.04 18.47
CA LYS A 323 6.28 -4.83 18.16
C LYS A 323 4.96 -5.23 17.51
N PHE A 324 3.84 -4.70 18.03
CA PHE A 324 2.55 -4.84 17.40
C PHE A 324 2.41 -3.82 16.26
N LYS A 325 1.95 -4.30 15.09
CA LYS A 325 1.66 -3.48 13.92
C LYS A 325 0.24 -3.80 13.45
N SER A 326 -0.61 -2.78 13.39
CA SER A 326 -1.93 -2.90 12.76
C SER A 326 -1.77 -3.11 11.25
N ILE A 327 -2.64 -3.92 10.68
CA ILE A 327 -2.81 -4.01 9.22
C ILE A 327 -3.74 -2.89 8.75
N PRO A 328 -3.71 -2.49 7.45
CA PRO A 328 -4.58 -1.44 6.94
C PRO A 328 -6.04 -1.79 7.09
N LEU A 329 -6.78 -0.95 7.82
CA LEU A 329 -8.22 -1.07 8.03
C LEU A 329 -8.97 -0.59 6.78
N ASN A 330 -9.95 -1.36 6.30
CA ASN A 330 -10.81 -0.97 5.19
C ASN A 330 -12.26 -0.86 5.65
N ALA A 331 -12.91 0.29 5.39
CA ALA A 331 -14.35 0.47 5.59
C ALA A 331 -15.01 0.74 4.23
N ASN A 332 -16.07 -0.01 3.94
CA ASN A 332 -16.80 0.06 2.68
C ASN A 332 -18.28 0.32 2.94
N LEU A 333 -18.86 1.20 2.13
CA LEU A 333 -20.30 1.44 2.09
C LEU A 333 -20.74 1.38 0.63
N LYS A 334 -21.80 0.62 0.32
CA LYS A 334 -22.37 0.51 -1.02
C LYS A 334 -23.88 0.55 -0.94
N ALA A 335 -24.50 1.35 -1.81
CA ALA A 335 -25.92 1.34 -2.10
C ALA A 335 -26.13 1.00 -3.55
N SER A 336 -27.12 0.14 -3.85
CA SER A 336 -27.51 -0.25 -5.21
C SER A 336 -29.01 -0.21 -5.34
N TYR A 337 -29.50 0.29 -6.49
CA TYR A 337 -30.91 0.33 -6.79
C TYR A 337 -31.18 -0.19 -8.21
N ALA A 338 -31.85 -1.34 -8.31
CA ALA A 338 -32.28 -1.92 -9.59
C ALA A 338 -33.44 -1.08 -10.15
N MET A 339 -33.36 -0.74 -11.45
CA MET A 339 -34.34 0.11 -12.11
C MET A 339 -35.67 -0.62 -12.29
N PRO A 340 -36.82 -0.02 -11.88
CA PRO A 340 -38.12 -0.67 -11.97
C PRO A 340 -38.52 -1.03 -13.39
N PHE A 341 -38.05 -0.26 -14.39
CA PHE A 341 -38.37 -0.47 -15.81
C PHE A 341 -37.44 -1.47 -16.51
N TRP A 342 -36.30 -1.78 -15.88
CA TRP A 342 -35.32 -2.76 -16.41
C TRP A 342 -34.50 -3.32 -15.27
N ASN A 343 -34.95 -4.40 -14.67
CA ASN A 343 -34.35 -5.02 -13.47
C ASN A 343 -32.88 -5.45 -13.63
N ASN A 344 -32.39 -5.59 -14.88
CA ASN A 344 -30.98 -5.88 -15.13
C ASN A 344 -30.08 -4.66 -14.99
N LEU A 345 -30.63 -3.44 -14.97
CA LEU A 345 -29.88 -2.21 -14.81
C LEU A 345 -29.98 -1.73 -13.37
N SER A 346 -28.85 -1.45 -12.74
CA SER A 346 -28.80 -0.84 -11.41
C SER A 346 -27.99 0.47 -11.42
N ILE A 347 -28.38 1.39 -10.56
CA ILE A 347 -27.58 2.56 -10.18
C ILE A 347 -26.86 2.21 -8.87
N ASP A 348 -25.57 2.45 -8.84
CA ASP A 348 -24.71 2.15 -7.70
C ASP A 348 -24.09 3.42 -7.14
N ALA A 349 -23.95 3.49 -5.81
CA ALA A 349 -23.13 4.46 -5.11
C ALA A 349 -22.23 3.71 -4.13
N SER A 350 -20.96 4.08 -4.05
CA SER A 350 -20.03 3.42 -3.14
C SER A 350 -19.04 4.40 -2.52
N GLY A 351 -18.63 4.10 -1.28
CA GLY A 351 -17.57 4.78 -0.56
C GLY A 351 -16.58 3.76 0.00
N LEU A 352 -15.31 4.07 -0.10
CA LEU A 352 -14.20 3.32 0.48
C LEU A 352 -13.37 4.23 1.36
N TYR A 353 -12.98 3.75 2.52
CA TYR A 353 -11.98 4.35 3.39
C TYR A 353 -10.94 3.30 3.75
N THR A 354 -9.64 3.63 3.59
CA THR A 354 -8.53 2.78 4.03
C THR A 354 -7.65 3.56 5.00
N GLY A 355 -7.58 3.09 6.23
CA GLY A 355 -6.71 3.64 7.28
C GLY A 355 -5.34 2.99 7.23
N TYR A 356 -4.30 3.78 7.05
CA TYR A 356 -2.91 3.33 7.08
C TYR A 356 -2.23 3.79 8.37
N SER A 357 -1.32 2.97 8.89
CA SER A 357 -0.52 3.33 10.07
C SER A 357 0.70 4.21 9.77
N PHE A 358 1.03 4.44 8.51
CA PHE A 358 2.28 5.07 8.07
C PHE A 358 2.11 6.30 7.18
N CYS A 359 0.94 6.51 6.60
CA CYS A 359 0.63 7.68 5.75
C CYS A 359 -0.81 8.15 5.98
N ALA A 360 -1.18 9.24 5.32
CA ALA A 360 -2.55 9.73 5.35
C ALA A 360 -3.54 8.67 4.85
N PRO A 361 -4.75 8.60 5.42
CA PRO A 361 -5.76 7.65 4.98
C PRO A 361 -6.17 7.93 3.54
N TYR A 362 -6.59 6.88 2.85
CA TYR A 362 -7.18 6.96 1.52
C TYR A 362 -8.69 6.88 1.62
N TRP A 363 -9.39 7.69 0.86
CA TRP A 363 -10.84 7.61 0.71
C TRP A 363 -11.25 7.86 -0.73
N GLU A 364 -12.39 7.32 -1.12
CA GLU A 364 -13.05 7.60 -2.39
C GLU A 364 -14.56 7.43 -2.28
N ALA A 365 -15.29 8.17 -3.11
CA ALA A 365 -16.73 8.06 -3.30
C ALA A 365 -17.02 8.01 -4.80
N ARG A 366 -17.89 7.08 -5.22
CA ARG A 366 -18.20 6.82 -6.62
C ARG A 366 -19.70 6.66 -6.81
N GLY A 367 -20.19 7.10 -7.98
CA GLY A 367 -21.47 6.71 -8.54
C GLY A 367 -21.28 5.91 -9.81
N GLY A 368 -22.16 4.97 -10.10
CA GLY A 368 -21.99 4.07 -11.23
C GLY A 368 -23.28 3.43 -11.70
N LEU A 369 -23.12 2.64 -12.74
CA LEU A 369 -24.16 1.81 -13.34
C LEU A 369 -23.64 0.39 -13.44
N SER A 370 -24.54 -0.57 -13.21
CA SER A 370 -24.26 -1.99 -13.44
C SER A 370 -25.38 -2.66 -14.23
N LEU A 371 -24.97 -3.60 -15.09
CA LEU A 371 -25.86 -4.47 -15.87
C LEU A 371 -25.61 -5.88 -15.36
N ASP A 372 -26.67 -6.54 -14.90
CA ASP A 372 -26.61 -7.92 -14.40
C ASP A 372 -27.56 -8.81 -15.18
N PHE A 373 -26.99 -9.80 -15.86
CA PHE A 373 -27.71 -10.85 -16.54
C PHE A 373 -27.41 -12.18 -15.83
N PRO A 374 -28.29 -12.61 -14.92
CA PRO A 374 -28.08 -13.80 -14.09
C PRO A 374 -27.64 -15.00 -14.91
N HIS A 375 -26.67 -15.78 -14.42
CA HIS A 375 -26.09 -16.97 -15.07
C HIS A 375 -25.44 -16.71 -16.44
N CYS A 376 -25.19 -15.45 -16.80
CA CYS A 376 -24.58 -15.10 -18.08
C CYS A 376 -23.39 -14.17 -17.88
N PHE A 377 -23.65 -12.90 -17.65
CA PHE A 377 -22.59 -11.91 -17.41
C PHE A 377 -23.07 -10.76 -16.54
N HIS A 378 -22.11 -10.09 -15.93
CA HIS A 378 -22.30 -8.83 -15.23
C HIS A 378 -21.29 -7.82 -15.75
N LEU A 379 -21.70 -6.57 -15.91
CA LEU A 379 -20.85 -5.44 -16.28
C LEU A 379 -21.15 -4.25 -15.38
N GLY A 380 -20.13 -3.53 -14.95
CA GLY A 380 -20.30 -2.31 -14.18
C GLY A 380 -19.25 -1.27 -14.52
N ALA A 381 -19.63 0.00 -14.40
CA ALA A 381 -18.73 1.13 -14.51
C ALA A 381 -19.10 2.19 -13.50
N SER A 382 -18.11 2.81 -12.89
CA SER A 382 -18.32 3.89 -11.93
C SER A 382 -17.27 4.96 -12.06
N ALA A 383 -17.61 6.17 -11.61
CA ALA A 383 -16.72 7.31 -11.55
C ALA A 383 -17.00 8.16 -10.31
N GLY A 384 -16.03 8.90 -9.86
CA GLY A 384 -16.17 9.71 -8.66
C GLY A 384 -14.92 10.49 -8.29
N SER A 385 -14.76 10.75 -7.02
CA SER A 385 -13.62 11.48 -6.47
C SER A 385 -13.03 10.75 -5.27
N GLY A 386 -11.74 10.92 -5.04
CA GLY A 386 -11.03 10.36 -3.92
C GLY A 386 -9.91 11.27 -3.42
N ALA A 387 -9.18 10.79 -2.43
CA ALA A 387 -8.10 11.53 -1.77
C ALA A 387 -7.05 12.11 -2.74
N TYR A 388 -6.90 11.48 -3.92
CA TYR A 388 -5.89 11.88 -4.90
C TYR A 388 -6.50 12.33 -6.26
N GLY A 389 -7.79 12.69 -6.27
CA GLY A 389 -8.47 13.25 -7.42
C GLY A 389 -9.56 12.35 -8.00
N PHE A 390 -9.83 12.50 -9.29
CA PHE A 390 -10.86 11.76 -10.00
C PHE A 390 -10.53 10.26 -10.08
N VAL A 391 -11.52 9.43 -9.79
CA VAL A 391 -11.40 7.96 -9.84
C VAL A 391 -12.46 7.38 -10.76
N TYR A 392 -12.13 6.32 -11.48
CA TYR A 392 -13.08 5.54 -12.24
C TYR A 392 -12.80 4.05 -12.11
N SER A 393 -13.79 3.23 -12.29
CA SER A 393 -13.64 1.79 -12.34
C SER A 393 -14.47 1.18 -13.45
N ALA A 394 -13.98 0.06 -13.93
CA ALA A 394 -14.71 -0.85 -14.79
C ALA A 394 -14.57 -2.28 -14.24
N ASN A 395 -15.61 -3.06 -14.38
CA ASN A 395 -15.65 -4.34 -13.71
C ASN A 395 -16.63 -5.33 -14.43
N GLY A 396 -16.41 -6.70 -14.45
CA GLY A 396 -17.29 -7.72 -15.04
C GLY A 396 -16.98 -9.11 -14.68
N SER A 397 -17.96 -9.90 -14.91
CA SER A 397 -17.82 -11.34 -14.84
C SER A 397 -18.58 -12.02 -15.95
N VAL A 398 -18.10 -13.20 -16.29
CA VAL A 398 -18.78 -14.12 -17.20
C VAL A 398 -18.98 -15.44 -16.46
N GLU A 399 -20.19 -15.93 -16.47
CA GLU A 399 -20.55 -17.22 -15.91
C GLU A 399 -20.79 -18.21 -17.04
N PHE A 400 -20.11 -19.35 -16.97
CA PHE A 400 -20.28 -20.45 -17.89
C PHE A 400 -20.48 -21.74 -17.09
N GLN A 401 -21.69 -22.30 -17.15
CA GLN A 401 -22.12 -23.44 -16.33
C GLN A 401 -21.94 -23.16 -14.82
N SER A 402 -20.92 -23.76 -14.21
CA SER A 402 -20.57 -23.59 -12.80
C SER A 402 -19.32 -22.72 -12.59
N PHE A 403 -18.68 -22.26 -13.66
CA PHE A 403 -17.49 -21.42 -13.57
C PHE A 403 -17.85 -19.95 -13.74
N LYS A 404 -17.26 -19.10 -12.93
CA LYS A 404 -17.37 -17.65 -13.03
C LYS A 404 -15.97 -17.03 -13.03
N LEU A 405 -15.60 -16.43 -14.17
CA LEU A 405 -14.41 -15.59 -14.27
C LEU A 405 -14.81 -14.15 -14.00
N TYR A 406 -14.05 -13.44 -13.19
CA TYR A 406 -14.29 -12.04 -12.90
C TYR A 406 -13.01 -11.24 -12.85
N ALA A 407 -13.13 -9.95 -13.20
CA ALA A 407 -12.05 -8.99 -13.12
C ALA A 407 -12.58 -7.60 -12.77
N SER A 408 -11.81 -6.81 -12.05
CA SER A 408 -12.08 -5.38 -11.87
C SER A 408 -10.81 -4.57 -12.03
N PHE A 409 -10.99 -3.38 -12.57
CA PHE A 409 -9.95 -2.39 -12.76
C PHE A 409 -10.42 -1.05 -12.20
N GLU A 410 -9.60 -0.44 -11.37
CA GLU A 410 -9.83 0.91 -10.89
C GLU A 410 -8.61 1.76 -11.23
N ASN A 411 -8.86 3.00 -11.59
CA ASN A 411 -7.80 3.97 -11.83
C ASN A 411 -8.20 5.34 -11.32
N GLY A 412 -7.30 5.97 -10.58
CA GLY A 412 -7.37 7.39 -10.25
C GLY A 412 -6.51 8.17 -11.23
N VAL A 413 -7.12 9.09 -11.97
CA VAL A 413 -6.40 9.93 -12.94
C VAL A 413 -6.11 11.27 -12.31
N GLY A 414 -4.86 11.52 -11.98
CA GLY A 414 -4.36 12.84 -11.60
C GLY A 414 -3.95 13.72 -12.79
N GLY A 415 -4.53 13.50 -13.97
CA GLY A 415 -4.23 14.22 -15.20
C GLY A 415 -3.05 13.63 -16.02
N THR A 416 -3.05 13.87 -17.31
CA THR A 416 -2.02 13.43 -18.27
C THR A 416 -1.03 14.57 -18.57
N ILE A 417 0.26 14.25 -18.68
CA ILE A 417 1.18 15.09 -19.44
C ILE A 417 1.08 14.63 -20.89
N PRO A 418 0.93 15.54 -21.86
CA PRO A 418 0.96 15.20 -23.27
C PRO A 418 2.40 14.91 -23.71
N TYR A 419 2.90 13.72 -23.37
CA TYR A 419 4.14 13.20 -23.93
C TYR A 419 3.91 11.73 -24.26
N GLU A 420 3.84 11.41 -25.55
CA GLU A 420 3.64 10.07 -26.12
C GLU A 420 2.48 9.25 -25.50
N GLY A 421 1.42 9.92 -25.00
CA GLY A 421 0.26 9.23 -24.43
C GLY A 421 0.51 8.49 -23.12
N THR A 422 1.67 8.69 -22.48
CA THR A 422 2.00 7.99 -21.23
C THR A 422 1.38 8.72 -20.03
N PRO A 423 0.52 8.06 -19.21
CA PRO A 423 -0.04 8.66 -18.01
C PRO A 423 1.05 8.78 -16.93
N LEU A 424 1.61 9.97 -16.76
CA LEU A 424 2.71 10.22 -15.82
C LEU A 424 2.27 10.80 -14.48
N LYS A 425 0.98 11.15 -14.30
CA LYS A 425 0.49 11.72 -13.03
C LYS A 425 0.10 10.66 -12.01
N ALA A 426 -0.13 11.08 -10.75
CA ALA A 426 -0.46 10.21 -9.63
C ALA A 426 -1.52 9.17 -10.03
N ASN A 427 -1.18 7.90 -9.93
CA ASN A 427 -2.02 6.80 -10.36
C ASN A 427 -2.39 5.94 -9.16
N ASN A 428 -3.66 5.98 -8.78
CA ASN A 428 -4.21 4.96 -7.91
C ASN A 428 -4.76 3.85 -8.78
N LYS A 429 -4.23 2.66 -8.64
CA LYS A 429 -4.64 1.51 -9.44
C LYS A 429 -5.03 0.37 -8.53
N THR A 430 -6.17 -0.22 -8.82
CA THR A 430 -6.56 -1.52 -8.27
C THR A 430 -6.85 -2.44 -9.44
N LEU A 431 -6.26 -3.61 -9.42
CA LEU A 431 -6.56 -4.70 -10.35
C LEU A 431 -6.94 -5.92 -9.52
N LEU A 432 -8.07 -6.53 -9.85
CA LEU A 432 -8.51 -7.79 -9.27
C LEU A 432 -8.85 -8.76 -10.40
N ILE A 433 -8.41 -10.01 -10.27
CA ILE A 433 -8.77 -11.10 -11.19
C ILE A 433 -8.97 -12.35 -10.34
N GLY A 434 -10.03 -13.12 -10.62
CA GLY A 434 -10.27 -14.37 -9.94
C GLY A 434 -11.17 -15.32 -10.70
N LEU A 435 -11.11 -16.59 -10.29
CA LEU A 435 -11.91 -17.69 -10.81
C LEU A 435 -12.71 -18.32 -9.68
N LEU A 436 -13.99 -18.49 -9.89
CA LEU A 436 -14.94 -19.09 -8.95
C LEU A 436 -15.61 -20.31 -9.60
N TYR A 437 -15.70 -21.39 -8.86
CA TYR A 437 -16.53 -22.55 -9.19
C TYR A 437 -17.76 -22.56 -8.27
N LEU A 438 -18.95 -22.51 -8.83
CA LEU A 438 -20.24 -22.54 -8.13
C LEU A 438 -20.67 -23.98 -7.90
N ILE A 439 -20.93 -24.33 -6.65
CA ILE A 439 -21.48 -25.62 -6.24
C ILE A 439 -22.99 -25.41 -6.11
N LYS A 440 -23.74 -26.03 -7.01
CA LYS A 440 -25.22 -25.95 -7.03
C LYS A 440 -25.82 -26.89 -6.02
#